data_bda6fb0db5486acd4ead0a8f253dab0e
#
_entry.id   bda6fb0db5486acd4ead0a8f253dab0e
#
_cell.length_a   1.000
_cell.length_b   1.000
_cell.length_c   1.000
_cell.angle_alpha   90.00
_cell.angle_beta   90.00
_cell.angle_gamma   90.00
#
_symmetry.space_group_name_H-M   'P 1'
#
loop_
_entity.id
_entity.type
_entity.pdbx_description
1 polymer ?
#
loop_
_entity_poly.entity_id
_entity_poly.type
_entity_poly.pdbx_seq_one_letter_code
_entity_poly.pdbx_strand_id
1 'polypeptide(L)'
;MNTVNVSRRRLLQASAVTGGGLVVGFAITGCSSTPVPLPVASTEGAWTPNAFLQILPDNTIRFYTARSEMGQGVTTGLATLVGEELDVNPLHMDIRLAGVHEDYVNPLFGMQGTGGSSSIRAHYMQLRQVGANTRGLILEAAAQDLGVSASALSTDNGFVVHGDKRYPYAAFVETAQSLSIEVDAPLKPASQFQYIGQETKRVDAIAKATGTAQFGIDVDIPDMHYAVVVRAPVARAKAQSVNAADAKAMPGVIHVFEM
;
A
#
# COMPACT_ATOMS: atom_id res chain seq x y z
N MET A 1 11.92 4.34 28.69
CA MET A 1 12.00 3.82 27.31
C MET A 1 12.02 2.31 27.39
N ASN A 2 10.90 1.67 27.16
CA ASN A 2 10.81 0.20 27.21
C ASN A 2 10.95 -0.32 25.78
N THR A 3 12.09 -0.91 25.48
CA THR A 3 12.31 -1.66 24.24
C THR A 3 11.49 -2.95 24.29
N VAL A 4 10.50 -3.06 23.43
CA VAL A 4 9.71 -4.30 23.27
C VAL A 4 10.55 -5.28 22.46
N ASN A 5 11.10 -6.28 23.13
CA ASN A 5 11.87 -7.36 22.52
C ASN A 5 10.88 -8.40 21.94
N VAL A 6 10.53 -8.27 20.66
CA VAL A 6 9.69 -9.26 19.97
C VAL A 6 10.57 -10.47 19.61
N SER A 7 10.31 -11.62 20.20
CA SER A 7 11.13 -12.80 19.98
C SER A 7 11.02 -13.27 18.52
N ARG A 8 12.15 -13.64 17.90
CA ARG A 8 12.28 -14.22 16.54
C ARG A 8 11.26 -15.35 16.27
N ARG A 9 10.86 -16.08 17.29
CA ARG A 9 9.90 -17.18 17.23
C ARG A 9 8.46 -16.72 16.92
N ARG A 10 8.04 -15.53 17.38
CA ARG A 10 6.72 -14.97 17.10
C ARG A 10 6.64 -14.39 15.67
N LEU A 11 7.74 -13.83 15.17
CA LEU A 11 7.84 -13.33 13.79
C LEU A 11 7.71 -14.50 12.79
N LEU A 12 8.41 -15.61 13.03
CA LEU A 12 8.37 -16.82 12.20
C LEU A 12 7.04 -17.56 12.25
N GLN A 13 6.30 -17.49 13.36
CA GLN A 13 4.96 -18.10 13.47
C GLN A 13 3.90 -17.34 12.66
N ALA A 14 4.04 -16.04 12.46
CA ALA A 14 3.15 -15.26 11.59
C ALA A 14 3.36 -15.59 10.11
N SER A 15 4.59 -15.97 9.71
CA SER A 15 4.93 -16.33 8.33
C SER A 15 4.43 -17.72 7.90
N ALA A 16 4.13 -18.61 8.84
CA ALA A 16 3.81 -20.02 8.56
C ALA A 16 2.33 -20.28 8.21
N VAL A 17 1.45 -19.28 8.34
CA VAL A 17 -0.02 -19.46 8.19
C VAL A 17 -0.54 -19.08 6.81
N THR A 18 0.23 -18.32 6.03
CA THR A 18 -0.18 -17.93 4.67
C THR A 18 1.00 -18.10 3.72
N GLY A 19 1.00 -19.19 2.97
CA GLY A 19 2.00 -19.55 1.96
C GLY A 19 3.00 -18.46 1.57
N GLY A 20 4.16 -18.43 2.23
CA GLY A 20 5.38 -17.83 1.74
C GLY A 20 5.45 -16.30 1.65
N GLY A 21 5.06 -15.57 2.68
CA GLY A 21 5.32 -14.12 2.73
C GLY A 21 5.97 -13.68 4.04
N LEU A 22 7.06 -12.94 3.98
CA LEU A 22 7.69 -12.30 5.15
C LEU A 22 6.95 -10.99 5.47
N VAL A 23 6.52 -10.85 6.72
CA VAL A 23 5.85 -9.65 7.22
C VAL A 23 6.86 -8.81 7.99
N VAL A 24 7.25 -7.67 7.46
CA VAL A 24 7.91 -6.61 8.22
C VAL A 24 6.82 -5.63 8.65
N GLY A 25 6.19 -5.90 9.78
CA GLY A 25 5.22 -4.99 10.39
C GLY A 25 5.92 -3.93 11.21
N PHE A 26 5.65 -2.66 10.96
CA PHE A 26 5.87 -1.62 11.97
C PHE A 26 4.78 -1.79 13.03
N ALA A 27 5.11 -2.39 14.16
CA ALA A 27 4.21 -2.47 15.30
C ALA A 27 4.02 -1.07 15.90
N ILE A 28 2.95 -0.40 15.53
CA ILE A 28 2.37 0.64 16.38
C ILE A 28 1.64 -0.11 17.48
N THR A 29 2.09 0.04 18.70
CA THR A 29 1.64 -0.68 19.89
C THR A 29 0.14 -0.54 20.10
N GLY A 30 -0.59 -1.58 19.69
CA GLY A 30 -1.95 -1.86 20.11
C GLY A 30 -2.01 -3.31 20.58
N CYS A 31 -2.48 -3.56 21.79
CA CYS A 31 -2.55 -4.90 22.38
C CYS A 31 -3.57 -5.78 21.64
N SER A 32 -3.12 -6.54 20.64
CA SER A 32 -3.84 -7.69 20.12
C SER A 32 -2.88 -8.87 20.01
N SER A 33 -3.25 -10.00 20.58
CA SER A 33 -2.42 -11.21 20.65
C SER A 33 -2.57 -12.15 19.46
N THR A 34 -3.39 -11.79 18.47
CA THR A 34 -3.59 -12.54 17.22
C THR A 34 -2.88 -11.84 16.06
N PRO A 35 -2.07 -12.57 15.26
CA PRO A 35 -1.52 -11.99 14.04
C PRO A 35 -2.67 -11.59 13.10
N VAL A 36 -2.79 -10.31 12.81
CA VAL A 36 -3.73 -9.82 11.80
C VAL A 36 -3.11 -10.11 10.44
N PRO A 37 -3.83 -10.77 9.51
CA PRO A 37 -3.32 -10.98 8.15
C PRO A 37 -3.03 -9.65 7.47
N LEU A 38 -2.00 -9.62 6.61
CA LEU A 38 -1.74 -8.42 5.80
C LEU A 38 -2.98 -8.05 4.97
N PRO A 39 -3.28 -6.76 4.86
CA PRO A 39 -4.49 -6.27 4.18
C PRO A 39 -4.39 -6.32 2.64
N VAL A 40 -3.38 -6.97 2.12
CA VAL A 40 -3.13 -7.08 0.67
C VAL A 40 -3.59 -8.44 0.15
N ALA A 41 -4.16 -8.44 -1.05
CA ALA A 41 -4.57 -9.68 -1.69
C ALA A 41 -3.37 -10.60 -1.90
N SER A 42 -3.51 -11.87 -1.55
CA SER A 42 -2.49 -12.86 -1.85
C SER A 42 -2.40 -13.04 -3.38
N THR A 43 -1.20 -12.87 -3.92
CA THR A 43 -0.89 -13.22 -5.31
C THR A 43 0.15 -14.33 -5.27
N GLU A 44 -0.12 -15.44 -5.96
CA GLU A 44 0.79 -16.58 -5.97
C GLU A 44 2.21 -16.15 -6.38
N GLY A 45 3.20 -16.54 -5.59
CA GLY A 45 4.60 -16.20 -5.81
C GLY A 45 4.99 -14.75 -5.56
N ALA A 46 4.07 -13.87 -5.16
CA ALA A 46 4.42 -12.49 -4.82
C ALA A 46 5.07 -12.39 -3.45
N TRP A 47 6.09 -11.56 -3.34
CA TRP A 47 6.67 -11.15 -2.07
C TRP A 47 5.99 -9.88 -1.53
N THR A 48 5.58 -9.94 -0.28
CA THR A 48 4.90 -8.83 0.42
C THR A 48 5.71 -8.43 1.66
N PRO A 49 6.74 -7.59 1.51
CA PRO A 49 7.63 -7.20 2.60
C PRO A 49 6.93 -6.40 3.70
N ASN A 50 5.82 -5.75 3.38
CA ASN A 50 5.03 -4.91 4.28
C ASN A 50 3.62 -4.71 3.71
N ALA A 51 2.75 -4.02 4.44
CA ALA A 51 1.38 -3.74 4.02
C ALA A 51 1.25 -2.87 2.75
N PHE A 52 2.30 -2.15 2.38
CA PHE A 52 2.26 -1.18 1.28
C PHE A 52 2.83 -1.71 -0.05
N LEU A 53 3.67 -2.75 -0.02
CA LEU A 53 4.38 -3.22 -1.20
C LEU A 53 4.20 -4.70 -1.46
N GLN A 54 4.11 -5.04 -2.75
CA GLN A 54 4.30 -6.38 -3.27
C GLN A 54 5.27 -6.35 -4.45
N ILE A 55 6.12 -7.36 -4.55
CA ILE A 55 6.94 -7.64 -5.72
C ILE A 55 6.44 -8.94 -6.32
N LEU A 56 5.93 -8.87 -7.54
CA LEU A 56 5.35 -10.00 -8.25
C LEU A 56 6.44 -10.79 -9.00
N PRO A 57 6.19 -12.05 -9.37
CA PRO A 57 7.17 -12.89 -10.08
C PRO A 57 7.61 -12.31 -11.43
N ASP A 58 6.78 -11.51 -12.07
CA ASP A 58 7.08 -10.81 -13.33
C ASP A 58 7.84 -9.48 -13.14
N ASN A 59 8.30 -9.23 -11.92
CA ASN A 59 8.93 -7.98 -11.49
C ASN A 59 8.00 -6.75 -11.46
N THR A 60 6.69 -6.94 -11.50
CA THR A 60 5.76 -5.84 -11.25
C THR A 60 5.88 -5.40 -9.79
N ILE A 61 6.16 -4.13 -9.58
CA ILE A 61 6.18 -3.50 -8.25
C ILE A 61 4.80 -2.92 -7.99
N ARG A 62 4.08 -3.52 -7.05
CA ARG A 62 2.74 -3.07 -6.67
C ARG A 62 2.81 -2.27 -5.39
N PHE A 63 2.16 -1.10 -5.42
CA PHE A 63 2.04 -0.21 -4.27
C PHE A 63 0.57 -0.05 -3.86
N TYR A 64 0.28 -0.26 -2.60
CA TYR A 64 -1.04 -0.04 -2.01
C TYR A 64 -1.10 1.33 -1.34
N THR A 65 -1.83 2.27 -1.96
CA THR A 65 -2.03 3.60 -1.39
C THR A 65 -3.15 3.60 -0.34
N ALA A 66 -2.85 4.14 0.83
CA ALA A 66 -3.80 4.23 1.94
C ALA A 66 -4.75 5.43 1.84
N ARG A 67 -4.69 6.22 0.77
CA ARG A 67 -5.44 7.49 0.60
C ARG A 67 -6.18 7.51 -0.72
N SER A 68 -7.41 7.99 -0.67
CA SER A 68 -8.26 8.10 -1.84
C SER A 68 -7.83 9.25 -2.74
N GLU A 69 -7.75 8.99 -4.04
CA GLU A 69 -7.57 10.01 -5.07
C GLU A 69 -8.92 10.71 -5.33
N MET A 70 -8.93 12.02 -5.25
CA MET A 70 -10.10 12.87 -5.46
C MET A 70 -9.81 13.98 -6.50
N GLY A 71 -8.76 13.80 -7.30
CA GLY A 71 -8.24 14.78 -8.22
C GLY A 71 -7.03 15.58 -7.71
N GLN A 72 -6.69 15.44 -6.40
CA GLN A 72 -5.63 16.22 -5.77
C GLN A 72 -4.21 15.67 -6.01
N GLY A 73 -4.05 14.49 -6.66
CA GLY A 73 -2.75 13.91 -7.01
C GLY A 73 -2.09 13.12 -5.89
N VAL A 74 -2.82 12.73 -4.86
CA VAL A 74 -2.26 12.02 -3.70
C VAL A 74 -1.65 10.68 -4.08
N THR A 75 -2.27 9.96 -5.01
CA THR A 75 -1.76 8.67 -5.51
C THR A 75 -0.37 8.82 -6.10
N THR A 76 -0.16 9.83 -6.94
CA THR A 76 1.16 10.14 -7.49
C THR A 76 2.14 10.53 -6.39
N GLY A 77 1.73 11.42 -5.49
CA GLY A 77 2.60 11.90 -4.43
C GLY A 77 3.09 10.79 -3.49
N LEU A 78 2.20 9.90 -3.05
CA LEU A 78 2.57 8.79 -2.16
C LEU A 78 3.43 7.75 -2.89
N ALA A 79 3.12 7.43 -4.16
CA ALA A 79 3.95 6.55 -4.97
C ALA A 79 5.36 7.13 -5.19
N THR A 80 5.48 8.45 -5.34
CA THR A 80 6.77 9.13 -5.44
C THR A 80 7.63 8.95 -4.20
N LEU A 81 7.05 9.00 -3.00
CA LEU A 81 7.80 8.79 -1.75
C LEU A 81 8.41 7.39 -1.66
N VAL A 82 7.61 6.38 -2.00
CA VAL A 82 8.08 4.99 -2.02
C VAL A 82 9.08 4.76 -3.15
N GLY A 83 8.74 5.23 -4.35
CA GLY A 83 9.56 5.05 -5.55
C GLY A 83 10.94 5.68 -5.44
N GLU A 84 11.04 6.84 -4.76
CA GLU A 84 12.33 7.50 -4.49
C GLU A 84 13.29 6.57 -3.77
N GLU A 85 12.86 5.97 -2.67
CA GLU A 85 13.73 5.15 -1.84
C GLU A 85 13.92 3.73 -2.40
N LEU A 86 12.93 3.23 -3.14
CA LEU A 86 12.97 1.91 -3.77
C LEU A 86 13.72 1.90 -5.11
N ASP A 87 14.10 3.07 -5.63
CA ASP A 87 14.65 3.24 -6.98
C ASP A 87 13.71 2.69 -8.07
N VAL A 88 12.44 3.06 -8.00
CA VAL A 88 11.42 2.67 -8.99
C VAL A 88 10.65 3.91 -9.43
N ASN A 89 10.60 4.12 -10.75
CA ASN A 89 9.79 5.22 -11.29
C ASN A 89 8.31 5.02 -10.90
N PRO A 90 7.65 5.99 -10.24
CA PRO A 90 6.24 5.87 -9.86
C PRO A 90 5.30 5.54 -11.03
N LEU A 91 5.64 5.95 -12.25
CA LEU A 91 4.86 5.65 -13.46
C LEU A 91 4.93 4.17 -13.89
N HIS A 92 5.88 3.42 -13.36
CA HIS A 92 6.06 1.99 -13.65
C HIS A 92 5.50 1.08 -12.56
N MET A 93 4.90 1.65 -11.50
CA MET A 93 4.28 0.88 -10.44
C MET A 93 2.82 0.52 -10.78
N ASP A 94 2.40 -0.68 -10.38
CA ASP A 94 0.98 -1.04 -10.30
C ASP A 94 0.41 -0.49 -8.98
N ILE A 95 -0.31 0.63 -9.06
CA ILE A 95 -0.80 1.31 -7.88
C ILE A 95 -2.27 0.93 -7.62
N ARG A 96 -2.53 0.44 -6.41
CA ARG A 96 -3.86 0.00 -5.98
C ARG A 96 -4.31 0.79 -4.76
N LEU A 97 -5.62 1.03 -4.65
CA LEU A 97 -6.18 1.55 -3.42
C LEU A 97 -6.20 0.43 -2.37
N ALA A 98 -5.68 0.71 -1.20
CA ALA A 98 -5.69 -0.22 -0.08
C ALA A 98 -7.11 -0.41 0.48
N GLY A 99 -7.40 -1.60 0.97
CA GLY A 99 -8.59 -1.87 1.75
C GLY A 99 -8.60 -1.18 3.12
N VAL A 100 -9.57 -1.53 3.95
CA VAL A 100 -9.64 -1.01 5.33
C VAL A 100 -8.80 -1.90 6.25
N HIS A 101 -7.76 -1.32 6.86
CA HIS A 101 -6.90 -2.03 7.81
C HIS A 101 -6.13 -1.05 8.70
N GLU A 102 -5.71 -1.51 9.90
CA GLU A 102 -4.99 -0.68 10.88
C GLU A 102 -3.64 -0.16 10.36
N ASP A 103 -2.93 -0.89 9.51
CA ASP A 103 -1.67 -0.43 8.90
C ASP A 103 -1.83 0.82 8.03
N TYR A 104 -3.04 1.09 7.55
CA TYR A 104 -3.34 2.24 6.71
C TYR A 104 -3.93 3.42 7.46
N VAL A 105 -3.98 3.35 8.79
CA VAL A 105 -4.43 4.46 9.65
C VAL A 105 -3.55 5.68 9.41
N ASN A 106 -4.18 6.85 9.36
CA ASN A 106 -3.46 8.11 9.33
C ASN A 106 -2.89 8.40 10.72
N PRO A 107 -1.56 8.43 10.91
CA PRO A 107 -0.96 8.59 12.23
C PRO A 107 -1.29 9.94 12.90
N LEU A 108 -1.75 10.94 12.13
CA LEU A 108 -2.17 12.24 12.68
C LEU A 108 -3.58 12.23 13.26
N PHE A 109 -4.45 11.31 12.81
CA PHE A 109 -5.86 11.30 13.18
C PHE A 109 -6.31 10.03 13.92
N GLY A 110 -5.48 8.97 13.90
CA GLY A 110 -5.84 7.68 14.48
C GLY A 110 -6.95 6.95 13.73
N MET A 111 -7.23 7.32 12.48
CA MET A 111 -8.24 6.67 11.63
C MET A 111 -7.79 6.64 10.17
N GLN A 112 -8.28 5.67 9.40
CA GLN A 112 -8.07 5.65 7.96
C GLN A 112 -9.01 6.65 7.29
N GLY A 113 -8.45 7.63 6.58
CA GLY A 113 -9.25 8.68 5.93
C GLY A 113 -8.36 9.64 5.14
N THR A 114 -8.97 10.34 4.19
CA THR A 114 -8.31 11.31 3.33
C THR A 114 -8.90 12.68 3.58
N GLY A 115 -8.10 13.60 4.13
CA GLY A 115 -8.55 14.94 4.48
C GLY A 115 -7.50 15.74 5.25
N GLY A 116 -7.82 17.00 5.55
CA GLY A 116 -7.00 17.88 6.37
C GLY A 116 -5.58 18.12 5.84
N SER A 117 -5.34 18.00 4.53
CA SER A 117 -4.03 18.12 3.90
C SER A 117 -2.95 17.26 4.58
N SER A 118 -3.34 16.09 5.09
CA SER A 118 -2.50 15.25 5.92
C SER A 118 -1.80 14.13 5.17
N SER A 119 -2.26 13.75 3.98
CA SER A 119 -1.82 12.52 3.31
C SER A 119 -0.31 12.44 3.10
N ILE A 120 0.30 13.44 2.47
CA ILE A 120 1.75 13.46 2.28
C ILE A 120 2.47 13.67 3.61
N ARG A 121 2.05 14.66 4.40
CA ARG A 121 2.69 14.99 5.67
C ARG A 121 2.72 13.83 6.66
N ALA A 122 1.62 13.09 6.77
CA ALA A 122 1.52 11.96 7.68
C ALA A 122 2.35 10.74 7.27
N HIS A 123 2.50 10.53 5.95
CA HIS A 123 3.16 9.33 5.43
C HIS A 123 4.55 9.58 4.85
N TYR A 124 5.04 10.83 4.89
CA TYR A 124 6.31 11.19 4.25
C TYR A 124 7.48 10.31 4.71
N MET A 125 7.69 10.23 6.02
CA MET A 125 8.78 9.41 6.56
C MET A 125 8.46 7.91 6.49
N GLN A 126 7.22 7.52 6.79
CA GLN A 126 6.80 6.13 6.78
C GLN A 126 7.02 5.48 5.41
N LEU A 127 6.53 6.09 4.33
CA LEU A 127 6.62 5.49 2.99
C LEU A 127 8.03 5.53 2.42
N ARG A 128 8.80 6.55 2.76
CA ARG A 128 10.23 6.55 2.44
C ARG A 128 10.95 5.39 3.12
N GLN A 129 10.67 5.17 4.42
CA GLN A 129 11.29 4.07 5.17
C GLN A 129 10.86 2.71 4.62
N VAL A 130 9.58 2.56 4.25
CA VAL A 130 9.06 1.37 3.55
C VAL A 130 9.87 1.07 2.29
N GLY A 131 10.10 2.06 1.44
CA GLY A 131 10.89 1.91 0.22
C GLY A 131 12.36 1.58 0.50
N ALA A 132 13.00 2.31 1.42
CA ALA A 132 14.40 2.10 1.79
C ALA A 132 14.64 0.72 2.38
N ASN A 133 13.80 0.29 3.31
CA ASN A 133 13.90 -1.01 3.95
C ASN A 133 13.71 -2.15 2.94
N THR A 134 12.73 -2.03 2.05
CA THR A 134 12.51 -3.04 0.99
C THR A 134 13.70 -3.12 0.05
N ARG A 135 14.26 -1.98 -0.38
CA ARG A 135 15.47 -1.94 -1.20
C ARG A 135 16.68 -2.55 -0.47
N GLY A 136 16.82 -2.26 0.82
CA GLY A 136 17.89 -2.83 1.65
C GLY A 136 17.86 -4.35 1.69
N LEU A 137 16.67 -4.95 1.90
CA LEU A 137 16.48 -6.40 1.88
C LEU A 137 16.83 -7.02 0.53
N ILE A 138 16.42 -6.37 -0.58
CA ILE A 138 16.74 -6.84 -1.93
C ILE A 138 18.25 -6.79 -2.18
N LEU A 139 18.93 -5.72 -1.77
CA LEU A 139 20.37 -5.59 -1.95
C LEU A 139 21.14 -6.63 -1.13
N GLU A 140 20.70 -6.88 0.11
CA GLU A 140 21.31 -7.92 0.96
C GLU A 140 21.09 -9.32 0.37
N ALA A 141 19.88 -9.62 -0.08
CA ALA A 141 19.57 -10.88 -0.76
C ALA A 141 20.41 -11.06 -2.03
N ALA A 142 20.51 -10.02 -2.85
CA ALA A 142 21.32 -10.04 -4.05
C ALA A 142 22.81 -10.23 -3.75
N ALA A 143 23.32 -9.63 -2.68
CA ALA A 143 24.71 -9.81 -2.26
C ALA A 143 24.99 -11.27 -1.90
N GLN A 144 24.06 -11.91 -1.17
CA GLN A 144 24.16 -13.32 -0.82
C GLN A 144 24.10 -14.23 -2.05
N ASP A 145 23.09 -14.04 -2.91
CA ASP A 145 22.86 -14.90 -4.09
C ASP A 145 23.97 -14.78 -5.13
N LEU A 146 24.52 -13.57 -5.31
CA LEU A 146 25.59 -13.32 -6.27
C LEU A 146 27.00 -13.55 -5.68
N GLY A 147 27.10 -13.75 -4.36
CA GLY A 147 28.39 -13.95 -3.68
C GLY A 147 29.30 -12.71 -3.72
N VAL A 148 28.71 -11.50 -3.66
CA VAL A 148 29.42 -10.23 -3.71
C VAL A 148 29.10 -9.35 -2.51
N SER A 149 29.88 -8.30 -2.26
CA SER A 149 29.53 -7.31 -1.24
C SER A 149 28.31 -6.49 -1.67
N ALA A 150 27.40 -6.21 -0.73
CA ALA A 150 26.27 -5.29 -0.99
C ALA A 150 26.75 -3.90 -1.47
N SER A 151 27.94 -3.45 -1.06
CA SER A 151 28.54 -2.18 -1.53
C SER A 151 28.97 -2.20 -3.00
N ALA A 152 29.06 -3.37 -3.63
CA ALA A 152 29.33 -3.50 -5.07
C ALA A 152 28.05 -3.46 -5.92
N LEU A 153 26.89 -3.40 -5.26
CA LEU A 153 25.59 -3.38 -5.91
C LEU A 153 24.99 -1.98 -5.86
N SER A 154 24.18 -1.67 -6.86
CA SER A 154 23.32 -0.50 -6.89
C SER A 154 21.93 -0.91 -7.36
N THR A 155 20.98 0.02 -7.33
CA THR A 155 19.62 -0.20 -7.80
C THR A 155 19.25 0.82 -8.87
N ASP A 156 18.43 0.40 -9.83
CA ASP A 156 17.91 1.27 -10.88
C ASP A 156 16.59 0.71 -11.42
N ASN A 157 15.54 1.48 -11.25
CA ASN A 157 14.18 1.24 -11.77
C ASN A 157 13.69 -0.22 -11.62
N GLY A 158 13.77 -0.75 -10.39
CA GLY A 158 13.32 -2.12 -10.06
C GLY A 158 14.31 -3.22 -10.43
N PHE A 159 15.56 -2.87 -10.64
CA PHE A 159 16.65 -3.81 -10.91
C PHE A 159 17.83 -3.58 -9.95
N VAL A 160 18.46 -4.66 -9.54
CA VAL A 160 19.80 -4.66 -8.95
C VAL A 160 20.82 -4.63 -10.08
N VAL A 161 21.82 -3.77 -9.95
CA VAL A 161 22.89 -3.59 -10.93
C VAL A 161 24.22 -4.01 -10.31
N HIS A 162 24.93 -4.88 -11.01
CA HIS A 162 26.30 -5.30 -10.68
C HIS A 162 27.17 -5.27 -11.93
N GLY A 163 28.05 -4.26 -12.04
CA GLY A 163 28.78 -3.98 -13.25
C GLY A 163 27.84 -3.69 -14.43
N ASP A 164 27.98 -4.43 -15.52
CA ASP A 164 27.11 -4.30 -16.70
C ASP A 164 25.84 -5.16 -16.65
N LYS A 165 25.64 -5.92 -15.57
CA LYS A 165 24.51 -6.83 -15.43
C LYS A 165 23.38 -6.20 -14.62
N ARG A 166 22.15 -6.47 -15.06
CA ARG A 166 20.91 -6.05 -14.40
C ARG A 166 20.08 -7.26 -14.06
N TYR A 167 19.62 -7.33 -12.83
CA TYR A 167 18.80 -8.43 -12.29
C TYR A 167 17.50 -7.85 -11.76
N PRO A 168 16.32 -8.35 -12.15
CA PRO A 168 15.08 -7.85 -11.63
C PRO A 168 14.99 -8.09 -10.12
N TYR A 169 14.31 -7.22 -9.38
CA TYR A 169 14.10 -7.40 -7.93
C TYR A 169 13.46 -8.76 -7.61
N ALA A 170 12.56 -9.21 -8.48
CA ALA A 170 11.90 -10.51 -8.34
C ALA A 170 12.89 -11.69 -8.29
N ALA A 171 14.07 -11.58 -8.86
CA ALA A 171 15.08 -12.64 -8.83
C ALA A 171 15.62 -12.95 -7.43
N PHE A 172 15.50 -12.00 -6.50
CA PHE A 172 16.05 -12.09 -5.14
C PHE A 172 14.99 -12.27 -4.05
N VAL A 173 13.73 -12.39 -4.45
CA VAL A 173 12.59 -12.44 -3.51
C VAL A 173 12.65 -13.66 -2.60
N GLU A 174 13.07 -14.82 -3.10
CA GLU A 174 13.17 -16.05 -2.30
C GLU A 174 14.15 -15.87 -1.14
N THR A 175 15.34 -15.35 -1.42
CA THR A 175 16.35 -15.07 -0.38
C THR A 175 15.89 -13.92 0.51
N ALA A 176 15.33 -12.85 -0.05
CA ALA A 176 14.85 -11.69 0.71
C ALA A 176 13.76 -12.05 1.74
N GLN A 177 12.91 -13.05 1.47
CA GLN A 177 11.90 -13.55 2.39
C GLN A 177 12.50 -14.16 3.67
N SER A 178 13.72 -14.67 3.61
CA SER A 178 14.41 -15.26 4.75
C SER A 178 15.12 -14.22 5.62
N LEU A 179 15.27 -12.98 5.13
CA LEU A 179 15.97 -11.90 5.82
C LEU A 179 15.03 -11.09 6.71
N SER A 180 15.60 -10.43 7.70
CA SER A 180 14.90 -9.48 8.57
C SER A 180 15.69 -8.19 8.69
N ILE A 181 14.98 -7.07 8.80
CA ILE A 181 15.59 -5.77 9.10
C ILE A 181 15.69 -5.65 10.62
N GLU A 182 16.91 -5.53 11.13
CA GLU A 182 17.18 -5.25 12.55
C GLU A 182 17.30 -3.74 12.81
N VAL A 183 17.76 -3.01 11.80
CA VAL A 183 17.93 -1.56 11.84
C VAL A 183 17.40 -0.98 10.53
N ASP A 184 16.64 0.09 10.62
CA ASP A 184 16.10 0.78 9.45
C ASP A 184 17.20 1.19 8.45
N ALA A 185 16.98 0.91 7.18
CA ALA A 185 17.88 1.32 6.11
C ALA A 185 17.97 2.85 6.03
N PRO A 186 19.17 3.40 5.75
CA PRO A 186 19.34 4.85 5.64
C PRO A 186 18.54 5.40 4.46
N LEU A 187 17.86 6.54 4.72
CA LEU A 187 17.12 7.26 3.69
C LEU A 187 18.08 8.05 2.80
N LYS A 188 17.72 8.20 1.53
CA LYS A 188 18.43 9.09 0.61
C LYS A 188 18.42 10.53 1.11
N PRO A 189 19.55 11.23 1.08
CA PRO A 189 19.57 12.68 1.28
C PRO A 189 18.91 13.39 0.09
N ALA A 190 18.39 14.60 0.31
CA ALA A 190 17.69 15.35 -0.74
C ALA A 190 18.54 15.60 -2.01
N SER A 191 19.88 15.63 -1.88
CA SER A 191 20.79 15.76 -3.01
C SER A 191 20.83 14.55 -3.96
N GLN A 192 20.25 13.41 -3.54
CA GLN A 192 20.16 12.17 -4.33
C GLN A 192 18.74 11.90 -4.84
N PHE A 193 17.80 12.81 -4.61
CA PHE A 193 16.42 12.63 -5.07
C PHE A 193 16.35 12.66 -6.61
N GLN A 194 15.65 11.67 -7.14
CA GLN A 194 15.38 11.53 -8.57
C GLN A 194 13.94 11.91 -8.91
N TYR A 195 13.00 11.74 -7.99
CA TYR A 195 11.57 11.95 -8.21
C TYR A 195 11.00 13.01 -7.27
N ILE A 196 11.39 13.04 -6.00
CA ILE A 196 10.90 14.04 -5.04
C ILE A 196 11.45 15.42 -5.42
N GLY A 197 10.54 16.39 -5.58
CA GLY A 197 10.90 17.76 -5.96
C GLY A 197 11.18 17.95 -7.45
N GLN A 198 10.98 16.92 -8.26
CA GLN A 198 11.08 16.98 -9.72
C GLN A 198 9.69 17.09 -10.36
N GLU A 199 9.66 17.53 -11.63
CA GLU A 199 8.43 17.50 -12.42
C GLU A 199 8.04 16.05 -12.70
N THR A 200 6.94 15.62 -12.08
CA THR A 200 6.44 14.26 -12.20
C THR A 200 5.06 14.25 -12.86
N LYS A 201 4.89 13.46 -13.91
CA LYS A 201 3.58 13.22 -14.51
C LYS A 201 2.70 12.47 -13.53
N ARG A 202 1.39 12.74 -13.57
CA ARG A 202 0.43 11.99 -12.76
C ARG A 202 0.33 10.55 -13.26
N VAL A 203 0.33 9.60 -12.33
CA VAL A 203 0.21 8.17 -12.63
C VAL A 203 -1.15 7.81 -13.24
N ASP A 204 -2.18 8.61 -12.96
CA ASP A 204 -3.57 8.44 -13.42
C ASP A 204 -3.93 9.30 -14.66
N ALA A 205 -2.99 10.10 -15.18
CA ALA A 205 -3.29 11.06 -16.24
C ALA A 205 -3.77 10.40 -17.53
N ILE A 206 -3.12 9.33 -17.96
CA ILE A 206 -3.46 8.64 -19.21
C ILE A 206 -4.85 8.03 -19.11
N ALA A 207 -5.14 7.29 -18.05
CA ALA A 207 -6.45 6.67 -17.87
C ALA A 207 -7.58 7.69 -17.84
N LYS A 208 -7.36 8.83 -17.16
CA LYS A 208 -8.35 9.93 -17.12
C LYS A 208 -8.52 10.62 -18.46
N ALA A 209 -7.43 10.88 -19.19
CA ALA A 209 -7.46 11.55 -20.48
C ALA A 209 -8.07 10.69 -21.60
N THR A 210 -7.94 9.37 -21.51
CA THR A 210 -8.47 8.42 -22.49
C THR A 210 -9.83 7.84 -22.13
N GLY A 211 -10.41 8.22 -20.98
CA GLY A 211 -11.71 7.71 -20.53
C GLY A 211 -11.69 6.27 -20.03
N THR A 212 -10.50 5.71 -19.73
CA THR A 212 -10.36 4.35 -19.19
C THR A 212 -10.25 4.30 -17.66
N ALA A 213 -10.23 5.47 -16.99
CA ALA A 213 -10.28 5.55 -15.55
C ALA A 213 -11.63 5.06 -15.03
N GLN A 214 -11.60 4.22 -13.99
CA GLN A 214 -12.79 3.77 -13.29
C GLN A 214 -13.06 4.63 -12.06
N PHE A 215 -14.30 5.07 -11.91
CA PHE A 215 -14.80 5.82 -10.77
C PHE A 215 -15.85 5.00 -10.01
N GLY A 216 -16.27 5.48 -8.84
CA GLY A 216 -17.26 4.77 -8.03
C GLY A 216 -18.58 4.52 -8.75
N ILE A 217 -18.98 5.41 -9.68
CA ILE A 217 -20.20 5.25 -10.48
C ILE A 217 -20.06 4.16 -11.56
N ASP A 218 -18.85 3.80 -11.94
CA ASP A 218 -18.55 2.81 -12.97
C ASP A 218 -18.35 1.41 -12.40
N VAL A 219 -18.48 1.26 -11.08
CA VAL A 219 -18.32 -0.05 -10.42
C VAL A 219 -19.50 -0.93 -10.78
N ASP A 220 -19.21 -2.11 -11.30
CA ASP A 220 -20.17 -3.18 -11.57
C ASP A 220 -19.58 -4.51 -11.09
N ILE A 221 -20.26 -5.15 -10.14
CA ILE A 221 -19.86 -6.42 -9.56
C ILE A 221 -21.05 -7.40 -9.57
N PRO A 222 -20.82 -8.72 -9.62
CA PRO A 222 -21.89 -9.71 -9.56
C PRO A 222 -22.81 -9.46 -8.35
N ASP A 223 -24.13 -9.56 -8.58
CA ASP A 223 -25.17 -9.36 -7.56
C ASP A 223 -25.18 -7.97 -6.89
N MET A 224 -24.64 -6.96 -7.57
CA MET A 224 -24.65 -5.59 -7.06
C MET A 224 -26.07 -5.01 -6.99
N HIS A 225 -26.36 -4.38 -5.86
CA HIS A 225 -27.60 -3.63 -5.65
C HIS A 225 -27.31 -2.15 -5.49
N TYR A 226 -28.22 -1.31 -5.96
CA TYR A 226 -28.13 0.13 -5.80
C TYR A 226 -28.99 0.58 -4.63
N ALA A 227 -28.44 1.44 -3.77
CA ALA A 227 -29.17 2.03 -2.67
C ALA A 227 -29.26 3.54 -2.80
N VAL A 228 -30.41 4.09 -2.49
CA VAL A 228 -30.64 5.54 -2.43
C VAL A 228 -30.92 5.92 -0.98
N VAL A 229 -30.18 6.90 -0.49
CA VAL A 229 -30.34 7.42 0.88
C VAL A 229 -31.25 8.65 0.84
N VAL A 230 -32.40 8.56 1.50
CA VAL A 230 -33.30 9.71 1.73
C VAL A 230 -32.95 10.30 3.10
N ARG A 231 -32.55 11.55 3.12
CA ARG A 231 -32.15 12.25 4.34
C ARG A 231 -33.19 13.27 4.78
N ALA A 232 -33.24 13.52 6.07
CA ALA A 232 -34.01 14.63 6.59
C ALA A 232 -33.55 15.97 5.99
N PRO A 233 -34.48 16.92 5.74
CA PRO A 233 -34.15 18.20 5.10
C PRO A 233 -33.31 19.13 5.99
N VAL A 234 -33.25 18.88 7.29
CA VAL A 234 -32.47 19.66 8.25
C VAL A 234 -31.43 18.81 8.94
N ALA A 235 -30.26 19.41 9.22
CA ALA A 235 -29.17 18.72 9.90
C ALA A 235 -29.59 18.24 11.29
N ARG A 236 -29.14 17.05 11.68
CA ARG A 236 -29.44 16.39 12.97
C ARG A 236 -30.93 16.03 13.21
N ALA A 237 -31.79 16.19 12.23
CA ALA A 237 -33.15 15.68 12.35
C ALA A 237 -33.15 14.13 12.32
N LYS A 238 -34.12 13.56 13.01
CA LYS A 238 -34.39 12.12 13.03
C LYS A 238 -35.74 11.84 12.37
N ALA A 239 -35.83 10.74 11.67
CA ALA A 239 -37.09 10.26 11.17
C ALA A 239 -38.00 9.95 12.38
N GLN A 240 -39.23 10.46 12.36
CA GLN A 240 -40.26 10.11 13.36
C GLN A 240 -41.06 8.87 12.94
N SER A 241 -41.25 8.73 11.64
CA SER A 241 -41.89 7.57 11.02
C SER A 241 -41.47 7.49 9.56
N VAL A 242 -41.44 6.28 9.02
CA VAL A 242 -41.21 6.01 7.62
C VAL A 242 -42.38 5.25 7.04
N ASN A 243 -43.13 5.87 6.13
CA ASN A 243 -44.10 5.16 5.32
C ASN A 243 -43.44 4.67 4.03
N ALA A 244 -43.10 3.40 3.98
CA ALA A 244 -42.41 2.76 2.85
C ALA A 244 -43.35 1.85 2.04
N ALA A 245 -44.63 1.86 2.26
CA ALA A 245 -45.56 0.92 1.61
C ALA A 245 -45.52 1.00 0.09
N ASP A 246 -45.63 2.20 -0.46
CA ASP A 246 -45.66 2.43 -1.90
C ASP A 246 -44.29 2.10 -2.51
N ALA A 247 -43.18 2.50 -1.86
CA ALA A 247 -41.84 2.19 -2.32
C ALA A 247 -41.57 0.67 -2.36
N LYS A 248 -42.00 -0.07 -1.33
CA LYS A 248 -41.86 -1.53 -1.29
C LYS A 248 -42.71 -2.25 -2.35
N ALA A 249 -43.80 -1.62 -2.80
CA ALA A 249 -44.66 -2.16 -3.85
C ALA A 249 -44.10 -1.92 -5.29
N MET A 250 -43.10 -1.09 -5.44
CA MET A 250 -42.54 -0.77 -6.76
C MET A 250 -41.69 -1.92 -7.31
N PRO A 251 -41.85 -2.25 -8.61
CA PRO A 251 -40.97 -3.23 -9.27
C PRO A 251 -39.48 -2.83 -9.13
N GLY A 252 -38.64 -3.79 -8.76
CA GLY A 252 -37.19 -3.57 -8.61
C GLY A 252 -36.76 -3.11 -7.21
N VAL A 253 -37.67 -2.73 -6.34
CA VAL A 253 -37.33 -2.44 -4.95
C VAL A 253 -37.22 -3.73 -4.14
N ILE A 254 -36.01 -4.02 -3.66
CA ILE A 254 -35.72 -5.24 -2.91
C ILE A 254 -36.00 -5.03 -1.43
N HIS A 255 -35.57 -3.88 -0.88
CA HIS A 255 -35.71 -3.59 0.54
C HIS A 255 -35.78 -2.08 0.82
N VAL A 256 -36.45 -1.72 1.93
CA VAL A 256 -36.44 -0.36 2.49
C VAL A 256 -36.24 -0.52 4.01
N PHE A 257 -35.21 0.13 4.55
CA PHE A 257 -34.86 0.05 5.97
C PHE A 257 -34.42 1.43 6.52
N GLU A 258 -34.53 1.61 7.80
CA GLU A 258 -34.01 2.77 8.52
C GLU A 258 -32.59 2.52 9.00
N MET A 259 -31.76 3.58 9.02
CA MET A 259 -30.37 3.56 9.49
C MET A 259 -30.19 4.49 10.70
#